data_80477a89144b66b5501b8f4695e90d3c
#
_entry.id   80477a89144b66b5501b8f4695e90d3c
#
_cell.length_a   1.000
_cell.length_b   1.000
_cell.length_c   1.000
_cell.angle_alpha   90.00
_cell.angle_beta   90.00
_cell.angle_gamma   90.00
#
_symmetry.space_group_name_H-M   'P 1'
#
loop_
_entity.id
_entity.type
_entity.pdbx_description
1 polymer ?
#
loop_
_entity_poly.entity_id
_entity_poly.type
_entity_poly.pdbx_seq_one_letter_code
_entity_poly.pdbx_strand_id
1 'polypeptide(L)'
;SLLLPGMKSLAHGDTRFLARLKRIYRSLLERVLARPKAALAAGVVAVVLAAAAVPLFPTTFLPPFNEGTLLIGLRLNPGVTLTESADIARQAEVAVRRVPEVTYVGRRSGRAELDEHAEGVHVSELDVGLLSADKLTRTMDEIRMDIRSRLVNLPAAIAIGQPISHRIDHMLSGVRSQIAVKIFGDDLDTLRGEAEALRARLAATRGLVDLEVEKQVLAPQVKVRIDYEAAAQLGVPATRILAALQSLVEGEHVAQIVEGNRRFALLVRLPENARSPEGLGRLLIETPTGRVPLSRVAGIEDSDGPNQVSRDDGKRRIVLSANVQGRALSDVVADIRQVVGQVKLPEGYFITLGGQFQAQEDASRLVGLLSIASLLLMFVVLYGRYKSTTLSLMVMANIPLALVGAVFGLWLSGQPLSVDALVGFI
;
A
#
# COMPACT_ATOMS: atom_id res chain seq x y z
N SER A 1 25.52 22.63 -34.61
CA SER A 1 26.73 22.92 -35.44
C SER A 1 26.51 24.03 -36.48
N LEU A 2 25.28 24.32 -36.91
CA LEU A 2 24.95 25.35 -37.90
C LEU A 2 24.98 26.80 -37.35
N LEU A 3 24.86 27.00 -36.04
CA LEU A 3 24.85 28.34 -35.41
C LEU A 3 26.23 28.81 -34.93
N LEU A 4 27.20 27.91 -34.82
CA LEU A 4 28.54 28.23 -34.31
C LEU A 4 29.42 29.12 -35.22
N PRO A 5 29.37 29.00 -36.58
CA PRO A 5 30.22 29.84 -37.44
C PRO A 5 29.86 31.32 -37.49
N GLY A 6 28.62 31.70 -37.09
CA GLY A 6 28.16 33.10 -37.11
C GLY A 6 28.31 33.86 -35.78
N MET A 7 28.76 33.22 -34.72
CA MET A 7 28.86 33.86 -33.39
C MET A 7 30.19 34.59 -33.24
N LYS A 8 30.17 35.90 -33.29
CA LYS A 8 31.31 36.80 -33.02
C LYS A 8 31.90 36.64 -31.60
N SER A 9 31.29 35.86 -30.72
CA SER A 9 31.69 35.67 -29.32
C SER A 9 32.79 34.61 -29.12
N LEU A 10 33.16 33.85 -30.17
CA LEU A 10 34.21 32.82 -30.08
C LEU A 10 35.63 33.38 -29.87
N ALA A 11 35.79 34.68 -30.01
CA ALA A 11 37.09 35.37 -29.86
C ALA A 11 37.25 36.06 -28.49
N HIS A 12 36.30 35.94 -27.57
CA HIS A 12 36.45 36.54 -26.25
C HIS A 12 37.23 35.61 -25.34
N GLY A 13 38.30 36.12 -24.75
CA GLY A 13 39.08 35.44 -23.72
C GLY A 13 38.21 35.03 -22.54
N ASP A 14 38.67 34.04 -21.78
CA ASP A 14 37.98 33.52 -20.61
C ASP A 14 37.44 34.65 -19.69
N THR A 15 36.21 34.55 -19.24
CA THR A 15 35.68 35.47 -18.22
C THR A 15 36.55 35.39 -16.97
N ARG A 16 36.65 36.49 -16.21
CA ARG A 16 37.46 36.56 -14.96
C ARG A 16 37.12 35.38 -14.00
N PHE A 17 35.90 34.98 -13.96
CA PHE A 17 35.43 33.82 -13.18
C PHE A 17 36.05 32.52 -13.74
N LEU A 18 35.92 32.27 -15.03
CA LEU A 18 36.46 31.08 -15.69
C LEU A 18 38.00 31.01 -15.60
N ALA A 19 38.68 32.11 -15.74
CA ALA A 19 40.14 32.19 -15.56
C ALA A 19 40.57 31.87 -14.13
N ARG A 20 39.80 32.30 -13.12
CA ARG A 20 40.06 31.97 -11.71
C ARG A 20 39.82 30.49 -11.46
N LEU A 21 38.73 29.92 -11.98
CA LEU A 21 38.38 28.50 -11.85
C LEU A 21 39.46 27.62 -12.52
N LYS A 22 39.90 27.97 -13.74
CA LYS A 22 40.99 27.27 -14.45
C LYS A 22 42.31 27.31 -13.67
N ARG A 23 42.61 28.41 -13.00
CA ARG A 23 43.84 28.54 -12.18
C ARG A 23 43.79 27.60 -10.97
N ILE A 24 42.65 27.55 -10.25
CA ILE A 24 42.44 26.65 -9.11
C ILE A 24 42.55 25.20 -9.58
N TYR A 25 41.85 24.86 -10.66
CA TYR A 25 41.88 23.52 -11.24
C TYR A 25 43.29 23.09 -11.64
N ARG A 26 44.06 23.97 -12.32
CA ARG A 26 45.45 23.69 -12.71
C ARG A 26 46.34 23.42 -11.50
N SER A 27 46.25 24.25 -10.45
CA SER A 27 47.05 24.07 -9.24
C SER A 27 46.70 22.75 -8.52
N LEU A 28 45.41 22.36 -8.49
CA LEU A 28 45.00 21.08 -7.94
C LEU A 28 45.52 19.92 -8.79
N LEU A 29 45.38 20.00 -10.10
CA LEU A 29 45.83 18.97 -11.03
C LEU A 29 47.35 18.74 -10.94
N GLU A 30 48.16 19.81 -10.88
CA GLU A 30 49.59 19.71 -10.72
C GLU A 30 49.99 19.02 -9.41
N ARG A 31 49.28 19.26 -8.31
CA ARG A 31 49.52 18.58 -7.02
C ARG A 31 49.15 17.07 -7.07
N VAL A 32 48.04 16.73 -7.73
CA VAL A 32 47.60 15.35 -7.92
C VAL A 32 48.61 14.58 -8.77
N LEU A 33 49.06 15.19 -9.90
CA LEU A 33 50.05 14.59 -10.81
C LEU A 33 51.44 14.44 -10.17
N ALA A 34 51.82 15.34 -9.27
CA ALA A 34 53.09 15.25 -8.55
C ALA A 34 53.14 14.06 -7.58
N ARG A 35 51.96 13.55 -7.09
CA ARG A 35 51.90 12.43 -6.15
C ARG A 35 50.85 11.41 -6.58
N PRO A 36 50.99 10.72 -7.71
CA PRO A 36 49.94 9.87 -8.28
C PRO A 36 49.55 8.71 -7.39
N LYS A 37 50.50 8.10 -6.65
CA LYS A 37 50.21 7.02 -5.71
C LYS A 37 49.34 7.49 -4.54
N ALA A 38 49.59 8.67 -4.01
CA ALA A 38 48.80 9.26 -2.94
C ALA A 38 47.37 9.61 -3.41
N ALA A 39 47.23 10.14 -4.61
CA ALA A 39 45.95 10.46 -5.24
C ALA A 39 45.12 9.18 -5.46
N LEU A 40 45.76 8.11 -5.99
CA LEU A 40 45.10 6.81 -6.16
C LEU A 40 44.64 6.21 -4.82
N ALA A 41 45.52 6.23 -3.80
CA ALA A 41 45.17 5.76 -2.47
C ALA A 41 44.00 6.54 -1.87
N ALA A 42 44.00 7.89 -2.02
CA ALA A 42 42.89 8.72 -1.54
C ALA A 42 41.56 8.37 -2.28
N GLY A 43 41.60 8.12 -3.59
CA GLY A 43 40.47 7.70 -4.38
C GLY A 43 39.91 6.33 -3.90
N VAL A 44 40.82 5.36 -3.70
CA VAL A 44 40.41 4.03 -3.18
C VAL A 44 39.80 4.14 -1.79
N VAL A 45 40.42 4.92 -0.88
CA VAL A 45 39.88 5.16 0.48
C VAL A 45 38.50 5.83 0.39
N ALA A 46 38.31 6.82 -0.48
CA ALA A 46 37.02 7.47 -0.64
C ALA A 46 35.94 6.48 -1.14
N VAL A 47 36.27 5.61 -2.10
CA VAL A 47 35.36 4.56 -2.59
C VAL A 47 34.99 3.56 -1.50
N VAL A 48 35.98 3.11 -0.70
CA VAL A 48 35.75 2.18 0.40
C VAL A 48 34.88 2.82 1.47
N LEU A 49 35.14 4.09 1.83
CA LEU A 49 34.31 4.81 2.80
C LEU A 49 32.88 5.03 2.27
N ALA A 50 32.73 5.38 1.00
CA ALA A 50 31.39 5.51 0.40
C ALA A 50 30.65 4.17 0.41
N ALA A 51 31.30 3.07 0.01
CA ALA A 51 30.70 1.73 0.05
C ALA A 51 30.30 1.30 1.47
N ALA A 52 31.11 1.61 2.47
CA ALA A 52 30.83 1.32 3.88
C ALA A 52 29.70 2.20 4.44
N ALA A 53 29.47 3.38 3.88
CA ALA A 53 28.39 4.27 4.28
C ALA A 53 27.02 3.85 3.73
N VAL A 54 26.95 3.18 2.58
CA VAL A 54 25.68 2.77 1.93
C VAL A 54 24.76 1.99 2.87
N PRO A 55 25.20 0.95 3.61
CA PRO A 55 24.33 0.22 4.53
C PRO A 55 23.82 1.03 5.72
N LEU A 56 24.41 2.20 6.00
CA LEU A 56 24.01 3.07 7.11
C LEU A 56 22.87 4.02 6.73
N PHE A 57 22.54 4.13 5.45
CA PHE A 57 21.41 4.96 5.02
C PHE A 57 20.08 4.28 5.32
N PRO A 58 19.09 5.03 5.85
CA PRO A 58 17.73 4.55 5.93
C PRO A 58 17.22 4.26 4.51
N THR A 59 16.56 3.12 4.34
CA THR A 59 16.04 2.71 3.04
C THR A 59 14.53 2.86 2.97
N THR A 60 14.01 3.24 1.80
CA THR A 60 12.57 3.34 1.52
C THR A 60 12.29 2.91 0.09
N PHE A 61 11.06 2.41 -0.17
CA PHE A 61 10.67 2.03 -1.54
C PHE A 61 10.59 3.25 -2.45
N LEU A 62 9.76 4.21 -2.06
CA LEU A 62 9.63 5.50 -2.75
C LEU A 62 10.07 6.64 -1.82
N PRO A 63 10.65 7.71 -2.35
CA PRO A 63 10.92 8.88 -1.53
C PRO A 63 9.61 9.44 -0.97
N PRO A 64 9.62 9.93 0.28
CA PRO A 64 8.44 10.56 0.86
C PRO A 64 8.11 11.81 0.06
N PHE A 65 6.97 11.81 -0.60
CA PHE A 65 6.45 12.99 -1.29
C PHE A 65 5.20 13.50 -0.58
N ASN A 66 5.01 14.80 -0.62
CA ASN A 66 3.85 15.44 -0.02
C ASN A 66 2.79 15.67 -1.10
N GLU A 67 1.69 14.93 -1.02
CA GLU A 67 0.56 15.04 -1.94
C GLU A 67 -0.32 16.28 -1.65
N GLY A 68 -0.06 17.01 -0.57
CA GLY A 68 -0.90 18.12 -0.10
C GLY A 68 -2.26 17.68 0.44
N THR A 69 -2.46 16.36 0.55
CA THR A 69 -3.71 15.75 1.03
C THR A 69 -3.40 14.56 1.93
N LEU A 70 -4.35 14.23 2.82
CA LEU A 70 -4.32 13.01 3.62
C LEU A 70 -5.55 12.16 3.31
N LEU A 71 -5.39 10.85 3.41
CA LEU A 71 -6.46 9.87 3.39
C LEU A 71 -6.53 9.21 4.76
N ILE A 72 -7.68 9.36 5.43
CA ILE A 72 -7.92 8.76 6.74
C ILE A 72 -8.92 7.63 6.58
N GLY A 73 -8.47 6.40 6.79
CA GLY A 73 -9.32 5.22 6.85
C GLY A 73 -9.86 5.04 8.27
N LEU A 74 -11.17 4.86 8.38
CA LEU A 74 -11.87 4.51 9.60
C LEU A 74 -12.51 3.14 9.42
N ARG A 75 -12.13 2.18 10.25
CA ARG A 75 -12.68 0.83 10.22
C ARG A 75 -13.33 0.48 11.53
N LEU A 76 -14.63 0.31 11.50
CA LEU A 76 -15.44 -0.14 12.63
C LEU A 76 -15.51 -1.68 12.71
N ASN A 77 -16.25 -2.18 13.69
CA ASN A 77 -16.54 -3.61 13.73
C ASN A 77 -17.50 -3.98 12.60
N PRO A 78 -17.24 -5.08 11.86
CA PRO A 78 -18.22 -5.64 10.94
C PRO A 78 -19.54 -5.92 11.65
N GLY A 79 -20.66 -5.70 10.95
CA GLY A 79 -22.00 -5.84 11.52
C GLY A 79 -22.65 -4.52 11.96
N VAL A 80 -21.90 -3.41 12.02
CA VAL A 80 -22.50 -2.08 12.19
C VAL A 80 -23.34 -1.69 10.97
N THR A 81 -24.38 -0.91 11.20
CA THR A 81 -25.22 -0.37 10.13
C THR A 81 -24.50 0.76 9.40
N LEU A 82 -24.91 1.05 8.15
CA LEU A 82 -24.38 2.18 7.41
C LEU A 82 -24.64 3.50 8.13
N THR A 83 -25.78 3.65 8.81
CA THR A 83 -26.14 4.84 9.58
C THR A 83 -25.14 5.07 10.72
N GLU A 84 -24.84 4.05 11.51
CA GLU A 84 -23.88 4.14 12.61
C GLU A 84 -22.47 4.45 12.09
N SER A 85 -22.06 3.75 11.01
CA SER A 85 -20.77 4.01 10.35
C SER A 85 -20.66 5.46 9.86
N ALA A 86 -21.72 5.97 9.24
CA ALA A 86 -21.79 7.34 8.75
C ALA A 86 -21.77 8.36 9.90
N ASP A 87 -22.39 8.07 11.02
CA ASP A 87 -22.43 8.98 12.19
C ASP A 87 -21.05 9.06 12.87
N ILE A 88 -20.36 7.94 13.04
CA ILE A 88 -18.99 7.93 13.58
C ILE A 88 -18.03 8.64 12.62
N ALA A 89 -18.14 8.39 11.32
CA ALA A 89 -17.33 9.07 10.33
C ALA A 89 -17.60 10.60 10.26
N ARG A 90 -18.85 11.03 10.52
CA ARG A 90 -19.19 12.45 10.65
C ARG A 90 -18.55 13.08 11.89
N GLN A 91 -18.47 12.36 13.02
CA GLN A 91 -17.75 12.85 14.20
C GLN A 91 -16.25 13.03 13.89
N ALA A 92 -15.65 12.07 13.17
CA ALA A 92 -14.27 12.17 12.71
C ALA A 92 -14.07 13.40 11.79
N GLU A 93 -14.96 13.61 10.83
CA GLU A 93 -14.95 14.76 9.93
C GLU A 93 -14.92 16.07 10.71
N VAL A 94 -15.81 16.23 11.69
CA VAL A 94 -15.89 17.42 12.55
C VAL A 94 -14.60 17.62 13.36
N ALA A 95 -14.02 16.54 13.87
CA ALA A 95 -12.78 16.60 14.64
C ALA A 95 -11.57 17.02 13.76
N VAL A 96 -11.48 16.47 12.56
CA VAL A 96 -10.40 16.75 11.60
C VAL A 96 -10.50 18.19 11.05
N ARG A 97 -11.70 18.70 10.78
CA ARG A 97 -11.91 20.10 10.34
C ARG A 97 -11.44 21.14 11.32
N ARG A 98 -11.23 20.79 12.59
CA ARG A 98 -10.69 21.70 13.61
C ARG A 98 -9.17 21.81 13.59
N VAL A 99 -8.48 21.10 12.72
CA VAL A 99 -7.03 21.21 12.53
C VAL A 99 -6.77 22.43 11.64
N PRO A 100 -5.92 23.39 12.05
CA PRO A 100 -5.76 24.67 11.34
C PRO A 100 -5.31 24.54 9.88
N GLU A 101 -4.55 23.51 9.56
CA GLU A 101 -4.02 23.28 8.22
C GLU A 101 -5.00 22.58 7.27
N VAL A 102 -6.15 22.14 7.78
CA VAL A 102 -7.17 21.45 6.98
C VAL A 102 -8.03 22.46 6.24
N THR A 103 -8.10 22.33 4.92
CA THR A 103 -8.90 23.19 4.04
C THR A 103 -10.28 22.63 3.73
N TYR A 104 -10.34 21.31 3.53
CA TYR A 104 -11.60 20.58 3.31
C TYR A 104 -11.50 19.16 3.84
N VAL A 105 -12.66 18.56 4.10
CA VAL A 105 -12.79 17.13 4.40
C VAL A 105 -13.96 16.61 3.57
N GLY A 106 -13.69 15.62 2.73
CA GLY A 106 -14.68 14.84 2.00
C GLY A 106 -14.80 13.46 2.62
N ARG A 107 -16.01 12.92 2.78
CA ARG A 107 -16.26 11.64 3.44
C ARG A 107 -16.95 10.67 2.49
N ARG A 108 -16.47 9.43 2.47
CA ARG A 108 -17.11 8.27 1.86
C ARG A 108 -17.36 7.22 2.94
N SER A 109 -18.56 6.69 3.02
CA SER A 109 -18.92 5.64 3.98
C SER A 109 -19.62 4.51 3.26
N GLY A 110 -19.19 3.28 3.53
CA GLY A 110 -19.74 2.10 2.93
C GLY A 110 -19.30 1.87 1.48
N ARG A 111 -20.13 1.12 0.76
CA ARG A 111 -19.83 0.56 -0.55
C ARG A 111 -20.69 1.22 -1.64
N ALA A 112 -20.09 1.59 -2.75
CA ALA A 112 -20.81 1.86 -3.99
C ALA A 112 -21.07 0.54 -4.75
N GLU A 113 -22.25 0.41 -5.37
CA GLU A 113 -22.69 -0.84 -6.03
C GLU A 113 -21.82 -1.28 -7.20
N LEU A 114 -21.10 -0.35 -7.83
CA LEU A 114 -20.27 -0.60 -9.02
C LEU A 114 -18.78 -0.34 -8.77
N ASP A 115 -18.35 -0.25 -7.50
CA ASP A 115 -16.94 0.00 -7.16
C ASP A 115 -16.18 -1.32 -7.12
N GLU A 116 -15.10 -1.41 -7.88
CA GLU A 116 -14.17 -2.54 -7.84
C GLU A 116 -13.49 -2.69 -6.46
N HIS A 117 -13.40 -1.60 -5.69
CA HIS A 117 -12.84 -1.55 -4.34
C HIS A 117 -13.94 -1.62 -3.28
N ALA A 118 -14.79 -2.60 -3.38
CA ALA A 118 -15.95 -2.78 -2.52
C ALA A 118 -15.56 -3.04 -1.05
N GLU A 119 -15.46 -1.97 -0.28
CA GLU A 119 -15.36 -2.06 1.18
C GLU A 119 -16.76 -2.28 1.80
N GLY A 120 -16.79 -2.93 2.97
CA GLY A 120 -18.05 -3.12 3.70
C GLY A 120 -18.60 -1.82 4.29
N VAL A 121 -19.86 -1.81 4.70
CA VAL A 121 -20.52 -0.65 5.30
C VAL A 121 -19.84 -0.15 6.60
N HIS A 122 -19.00 -0.99 7.21
CA HIS A 122 -18.22 -0.68 8.41
C HIS A 122 -16.94 0.13 8.14
N VAL A 123 -16.66 0.45 6.87
CA VAL A 123 -15.47 1.22 6.47
C VAL A 123 -15.88 2.59 5.97
N SER A 124 -15.18 3.60 6.42
CA SER A 124 -15.30 4.97 5.92
C SER A 124 -13.94 5.54 5.61
N GLU A 125 -13.87 6.37 4.60
CA GLU A 125 -12.66 7.09 4.20
C GLU A 125 -12.91 8.60 4.20
N LEU A 126 -11.96 9.36 4.75
CA LEU A 126 -11.97 10.82 4.71
C LEU A 126 -10.83 11.32 3.83
N ASP A 127 -11.17 12.01 2.77
CA ASP A 127 -10.23 12.77 1.95
C ASP A 127 -10.03 14.15 2.58
N VAL A 128 -8.82 14.45 3.03
CA VAL A 128 -8.48 15.66 3.78
C VAL A 128 -7.51 16.51 2.96
N GLY A 129 -7.97 17.67 2.50
CA GLY A 129 -7.10 18.65 1.86
C GLY A 129 -6.36 19.49 2.89
N LEU A 130 -5.09 19.73 2.65
CA LEU A 130 -4.26 20.58 3.49
C LEU A 130 -3.96 21.92 2.80
N LEU A 131 -3.45 22.87 3.56
CA LEU A 131 -2.86 24.10 3.03
C LEU A 131 -1.67 23.76 2.12
N SER A 132 -1.38 24.63 1.16
CA SER A 132 -0.19 24.50 0.31
C SER A 132 1.09 24.44 1.17
N ALA A 133 2.09 23.71 0.71
CA ALA A 133 3.32 23.44 1.46
C ALA A 133 4.05 24.71 1.96
N ASP A 134 3.96 25.81 1.19
CA ASP A 134 4.48 27.14 1.55
C ASP A 134 3.75 27.84 2.71
N LYS A 135 2.54 27.37 3.03
CA LYS A 135 1.69 27.92 4.12
C LYS A 135 1.62 27.02 5.34
N LEU A 136 2.23 25.83 5.28
CA LEU A 136 2.28 24.93 6.42
C LEU A 136 3.24 25.49 7.47
N THR A 137 2.76 25.61 8.72
CA THR A 137 3.57 26.03 9.87
C THR A 137 4.14 24.85 10.65
N ARG A 138 3.53 23.68 10.50
CA ARG A 138 3.90 22.41 11.15
C ARG A 138 4.35 21.37 10.11
N THR A 139 5.14 20.42 10.54
CA THR A 139 5.53 19.27 9.73
C THR A 139 4.33 18.34 9.50
N MET A 140 4.40 17.53 8.42
CA MET A 140 3.35 16.53 8.14
C MET A 140 3.17 15.53 9.29
N ASP A 141 4.25 15.18 9.98
CA ASP A 141 4.17 14.24 11.11
C ASP A 141 3.49 14.87 12.34
N GLU A 142 3.72 16.14 12.61
CA GLU A 142 3.00 16.88 13.65
C GLU A 142 1.52 16.99 13.34
N ILE A 143 1.15 17.26 12.09
CA ILE A 143 -0.25 17.33 11.65
C ILE A 143 -0.91 15.95 11.80
N ARG A 144 -0.24 14.86 11.37
CA ARG A 144 -0.73 13.49 11.54
C ARG A 144 -0.92 13.12 13.02
N MET A 145 0.01 13.50 13.89
CA MET A 145 -0.11 13.27 15.33
C MET A 145 -1.28 14.04 15.94
N ASP A 146 -1.49 15.29 15.57
CA ASP A 146 -2.64 16.10 16.04
C ASP A 146 -3.96 15.46 15.59
N ILE A 147 -4.09 15.09 14.32
CA ILE A 147 -5.27 14.38 13.81
C ILE A 147 -5.51 13.08 14.59
N ARG A 148 -4.48 12.27 14.78
CA ARG A 148 -4.60 11.00 15.53
C ARG A 148 -5.06 11.21 16.96
N SER A 149 -4.54 12.23 17.65
CA SER A 149 -4.92 12.54 19.02
C SER A 149 -6.40 12.94 19.15
N ARG A 150 -6.95 13.62 18.13
CA ARG A 150 -8.35 14.03 18.09
C ARG A 150 -9.32 12.89 17.81
N LEU A 151 -8.83 11.85 17.13
CA LEU A 151 -9.64 10.70 16.71
C LEU A 151 -9.56 9.53 17.71
N VAL A 152 -8.64 9.55 18.68
CA VAL A 152 -8.34 8.42 19.58
C VAL A 152 -9.55 7.89 20.34
N ASN A 153 -10.55 8.73 20.62
CA ASN A 153 -11.75 8.36 21.38
C ASN A 153 -12.87 7.76 20.50
N LEU A 154 -12.68 7.69 19.18
CA LEU A 154 -13.67 7.09 18.31
C LEU A 154 -13.55 5.54 18.34
N PRO A 155 -14.69 4.82 18.32
CA PRO A 155 -14.70 3.35 18.34
C PRO A 155 -14.35 2.77 16.94
N ALA A 156 -13.24 3.21 16.36
CA ALA A 156 -12.78 2.82 15.04
C ALA A 156 -11.26 2.60 15.05
N ALA A 157 -10.79 1.63 14.27
CA ALA A 157 -9.39 1.58 13.91
C ALA A 157 -9.09 2.67 12.86
N ILE A 158 -8.00 3.42 13.08
CA ILE A 158 -7.68 4.61 12.31
C ILE A 158 -6.35 4.39 11.61
N ALA A 159 -6.35 4.52 10.29
CA ALA A 159 -5.16 4.54 9.45
C ALA A 159 -5.04 5.90 8.77
N ILE A 160 -3.88 6.56 8.89
CA ILE A 160 -3.63 7.87 8.27
C ILE A 160 -2.52 7.72 7.25
N GLY A 161 -2.85 7.92 5.98
CA GLY A 161 -1.94 7.85 4.84
C GLY A 161 -2.12 9.03 3.89
N GLN A 162 -1.60 8.87 2.69
CA GLN A 162 -1.83 9.77 1.56
C GLN A 162 -2.49 8.98 0.42
N PRO A 163 -3.34 9.59 -0.42
CA PRO A 163 -4.14 8.88 -1.41
C PRO A 163 -3.33 8.03 -2.40
N ILE A 164 -2.25 8.57 -2.97
CA ILE A 164 -1.41 7.85 -3.95
C ILE A 164 -0.59 6.77 -3.26
N SER A 165 0.07 7.10 -2.14
CA SER A 165 0.83 6.13 -1.34
C SER A 165 -0.05 4.95 -0.93
N HIS A 166 -1.26 5.23 -0.43
CA HIS A 166 -2.23 4.24 -0.03
C HIS A 166 -2.67 3.31 -1.18
N ARG A 167 -2.84 3.88 -2.38
CA ARG A 167 -3.18 3.11 -3.59
C ARG A 167 -2.02 2.23 -4.04
N ILE A 168 -0.80 2.75 -3.98
CA ILE A 168 0.43 1.98 -4.28
C ILE A 168 0.56 0.81 -3.31
N ASP A 169 0.38 1.02 -2.01
CA ASP A 169 0.45 -0.02 -0.98
C ASP A 169 -0.56 -1.13 -1.26
N HIS A 170 -1.79 -0.76 -1.60
CA HIS A 170 -2.83 -1.72 -1.95
C HIS A 170 -2.48 -2.53 -3.21
N MET A 171 -1.93 -1.89 -4.23
CA MET A 171 -1.52 -2.57 -5.47
C MET A 171 -0.35 -3.54 -5.25
N LEU A 172 0.62 -3.18 -4.39
CA LEU A 172 1.81 -3.98 -4.14
C LEU A 172 1.56 -5.17 -3.22
N SER A 173 0.76 -4.99 -2.18
CA SER A 173 0.59 -6.00 -1.12
C SER A 173 -0.82 -6.58 -1.04
N GLY A 174 -1.79 -6.01 -1.74
CA GLY A 174 -3.22 -6.29 -1.57
C GLY A 174 -3.77 -5.80 -0.22
N VAL A 175 -2.99 -5.00 0.51
CA VAL A 175 -3.32 -4.44 1.83
C VAL A 175 -2.96 -2.96 1.84
N ARG A 176 -3.80 -2.15 2.47
CA ARG A 176 -3.65 -0.69 2.53
C ARG A 176 -2.69 -0.25 3.65
N SER A 177 -1.46 -0.80 3.68
CA SER A 177 -0.46 -0.50 4.71
C SER A 177 0.96 -0.75 4.20
N GLN A 178 1.93 -0.09 4.82
CA GLN A 178 3.35 -0.24 4.46
C GLN A 178 3.89 -1.64 4.76
N ILE A 179 3.36 -2.29 5.81
CA ILE A 179 3.75 -3.62 6.25
C ILE A 179 2.50 -4.51 6.31
N ALA A 180 2.58 -5.68 5.70
CA ALA A 180 1.58 -6.73 5.76
C ALA A 180 2.21 -8.03 6.26
N VAL A 181 1.78 -8.52 7.42
CA VAL A 181 2.18 -9.84 7.92
C VAL A 181 1.02 -10.78 7.64
N LYS A 182 1.19 -11.70 6.69
CA LYS A 182 0.17 -12.63 6.24
C LYS A 182 0.38 -13.99 6.91
N ILE A 183 -0.61 -14.47 7.63
CA ILE A 183 -0.62 -15.80 8.23
C ILE A 183 -1.56 -16.68 7.39
N PHE A 184 -1.05 -17.81 6.94
CA PHE A 184 -1.78 -18.78 6.13
C PHE A 184 -2.13 -20.02 6.95
N GLY A 185 -3.32 -20.59 6.71
CA GLY A 185 -3.80 -21.80 7.36
C GLY A 185 -5.23 -22.13 6.95
N ASP A 186 -5.69 -23.30 7.34
CA ASP A 186 -7.00 -23.81 6.88
C ASP A 186 -8.17 -23.43 7.79
N ASP A 187 -7.93 -23.30 9.10
CA ASP A 187 -8.96 -22.99 10.08
C ASP A 187 -8.96 -21.51 10.45
N LEU A 188 -10.13 -20.85 10.36
CA LEU A 188 -10.26 -19.40 10.58
C LEU A 188 -10.11 -18.99 12.05
N ASP A 189 -10.54 -19.85 12.98
CA ASP A 189 -10.45 -19.52 14.40
C ASP A 189 -9.00 -19.62 14.88
N THR A 190 -8.28 -20.64 14.41
CA THR A 190 -6.84 -20.79 14.64
C THR A 190 -6.08 -19.61 14.03
N LEU A 191 -6.38 -19.22 12.77
CA LEU A 191 -5.76 -18.06 12.12
C LEU A 191 -5.97 -16.79 12.94
N ARG A 192 -7.18 -16.57 13.46
CA ARG A 192 -7.50 -15.40 14.30
C ARG A 192 -6.71 -15.42 15.60
N GLY A 193 -6.66 -16.57 16.26
CA GLY A 193 -5.91 -16.74 17.52
C GLY A 193 -4.42 -16.45 17.35
N GLU A 194 -3.79 -17.02 16.30
CA GLU A 194 -2.39 -16.79 15.97
C GLU A 194 -2.11 -15.33 15.57
N ALA A 195 -3.03 -14.71 14.82
CA ALA A 195 -2.90 -13.30 14.45
C ALA A 195 -2.95 -12.36 15.66
N GLU A 196 -3.89 -12.59 16.61
CA GLU A 196 -3.96 -11.80 17.84
C GLU A 196 -2.75 -12.03 18.75
N ALA A 197 -2.26 -13.26 18.85
CA ALA A 197 -1.03 -13.57 19.61
C ALA A 197 0.19 -12.86 18.99
N LEU A 198 0.30 -12.86 17.67
CA LEU A 198 1.37 -12.15 16.97
C LEU A 198 1.22 -10.62 17.11
N ARG A 199 0.00 -10.09 17.02
CA ARG A 199 -0.27 -8.67 17.24
C ARG A 199 0.20 -8.21 18.61
N ALA A 200 -0.10 -8.98 19.66
CA ALA A 200 0.32 -8.66 21.02
C ALA A 200 1.85 -8.61 21.15
N ARG A 201 2.58 -9.50 20.47
CA ARG A 201 4.06 -9.49 20.46
C ARG A 201 4.63 -8.30 19.68
N LEU A 202 4.02 -7.97 18.52
CA LEU A 202 4.47 -6.87 17.67
C LEU A 202 4.14 -5.49 18.24
N ALA A 203 3.16 -5.38 19.12
CA ALA A 203 2.76 -4.10 19.73
C ALA A 203 3.89 -3.40 20.51
N ALA A 204 4.91 -4.14 20.97
CA ALA A 204 6.08 -3.59 21.65
C ALA A 204 7.16 -3.05 20.68
N THR A 205 7.01 -3.26 19.36
CA THR A 205 8.02 -2.85 18.37
C THR A 205 8.01 -1.32 18.20
N ARG A 206 9.12 -0.68 18.49
CA ARG A 206 9.24 0.77 18.37
C ARG A 206 9.10 1.23 16.92
N GLY A 207 8.34 2.30 16.69
CA GLY A 207 8.11 2.87 15.37
C GLY A 207 7.01 2.17 14.56
N LEU A 208 6.44 1.09 15.07
CA LEU A 208 5.27 0.42 14.49
C LEU A 208 4.00 1.14 14.97
N VAL A 209 3.17 1.59 14.04
CA VAL A 209 1.91 2.28 14.30
C VAL A 209 0.78 1.64 13.48
N ASP A 210 -0.47 1.94 13.84
CA ASP A 210 -1.67 1.43 13.15
C ASP A 210 -1.69 -0.11 13.01
N LEU A 211 -1.14 -0.82 14.02
CA LEU A 211 -1.08 -2.28 14.02
C LEU A 211 -2.50 -2.85 14.21
N GLU A 212 -3.01 -3.42 13.14
CA GLU A 212 -4.37 -3.97 13.10
C GLU A 212 -4.37 -5.38 12.52
N VAL A 213 -5.16 -6.26 13.12
CA VAL A 213 -5.50 -7.56 12.53
C VAL A 213 -6.71 -7.38 11.62
N GLU A 214 -6.69 -7.99 10.44
CA GLU A 214 -7.85 -8.07 9.56
C GLU A 214 -9.05 -8.61 10.34
N LYS A 215 -10.10 -7.78 10.48
CA LYS A 215 -11.25 -8.13 11.30
C LYS A 215 -12.11 -9.17 10.58
N GLN A 216 -11.94 -10.41 10.97
CA GLN A 216 -12.83 -11.51 10.62
C GLN A 216 -13.81 -11.73 11.79
N VAL A 217 -14.86 -10.94 11.81
CA VAL A 217 -15.91 -11.04 12.83
C VAL A 217 -17.04 -11.88 12.25
N LEU A 218 -17.67 -12.68 13.11
CA LEU A 218 -18.91 -13.34 12.76
C LEU A 218 -19.98 -12.26 12.58
N ALA A 219 -20.57 -12.19 11.41
CA ALA A 219 -21.68 -11.31 11.10
C ALA A 219 -22.97 -12.11 11.12
N PRO A 220 -24.07 -11.55 11.65
CA PRO A 220 -25.38 -12.19 11.57
C PRO A 220 -25.75 -12.44 10.11
N GLN A 221 -26.12 -13.65 9.79
CA GLN A 221 -26.47 -14.11 8.46
C GLN A 221 -27.76 -14.94 8.50
N VAL A 222 -28.57 -14.80 7.48
CA VAL A 222 -29.69 -15.71 7.26
C VAL A 222 -29.23 -16.83 6.33
N LYS A 223 -29.18 -18.06 6.83
CA LYS A 223 -28.77 -19.23 6.07
C LYS A 223 -30.00 -19.96 5.55
N VAL A 224 -30.11 -20.03 4.22
CA VAL A 224 -31.16 -20.78 3.53
C VAL A 224 -30.55 -22.07 2.98
N ARG A 225 -30.97 -23.20 3.53
CA ARG A 225 -30.54 -24.53 3.10
C ARG A 225 -31.66 -25.21 2.34
N ILE A 226 -31.48 -25.42 1.05
CA ILE A 226 -32.47 -26.09 0.20
C ILE A 226 -32.54 -27.56 0.59
N ASP A 227 -33.77 -28.03 0.84
CA ASP A 227 -34.09 -29.46 0.96
C ASP A 227 -34.37 -30.03 -0.44
N TYR A 228 -33.36 -30.71 -1.00
CA TYR A 228 -33.41 -31.24 -2.34
C TYR A 228 -34.48 -32.33 -2.53
N GLU A 229 -34.74 -33.12 -1.49
CA GLU A 229 -35.76 -34.17 -1.54
C GLU A 229 -37.19 -33.59 -1.56
N ALA A 230 -37.47 -32.66 -0.65
CA ALA A 230 -38.73 -31.95 -0.61
C ALA A 230 -38.98 -31.12 -1.87
N ALA A 231 -37.95 -30.48 -2.38
CA ALA A 231 -38.01 -29.71 -3.62
C ALA A 231 -38.30 -30.62 -4.82
N ALA A 232 -37.66 -31.78 -4.92
CA ALA A 232 -37.90 -32.76 -5.98
C ALA A 232 -39.31 -33.34 -5.92
N GLN A 233 -39.85 -33.68 -4.72
CA GLN A 233 -41.21 -34.16 -4.54
C GLN A 233 -42.27 -33.15 -5.01
N LEU A 234 -41.98 -31.85 -4.89
CA LEU A 234 -42.83 -30.76 -5.35
C LEU A 234 -42.54 -30.32 -6.79
N GLY A 235 -41.62 -30.99 -7.49
CA GLY A 235 -41.23 -30.71 -8.87
C GLY A 235 -40.53 -29.35 -9.06
N VAL A 236 -39.89 -28.85 -8.02
CA VAL A 236 -39.18 -27.55 -8.07
C VAL A 236 -37.68 -27.76 -8.13
N PRO A 237 -37.02 -27.41 -9.23
CA PRO A 237 -35.56 -27.48 -9.27
C PRO A 237 -34.92 -26.41 -8.36
N ALA A 238 -33.82 -26.77 -7.69
CA ALA A 238 -33.10 -25.87 -6.78
C ALA A 238 -32.71 -24.53 -7.43
N THR A 239 -32.39 -24.57 -8.71
CA THR A 239 -32.05 -23.35 -9.51
C THR A 239 -33.19 -22.34 -9.56
N ARG A 240 -34.46 -22.80 -9.57
CA ARG A 240 -35.64 -21.92 -9.53
C ARG A 240 -35.78 -21.26 -8.17
N ILE A 241 -35.53 -22.02 -7.09
CA ILE A 241 -35.57 -21.50 -5.70
C ILE A 241 -34.47 -20.42 -5.55
N LEU A 242 -33.25 -20.70 -6.00
CA LEU A 242 -32.14 -19.74 -5.97
C LEU A 242 -32.41 -18.47 -6.78
N ALA A 243 -32.94 -18.61 -8.01
CA ALA A 243 -33.29 -17.47 -8.84
C ALA A 243 -34.39 -16.59 -8.20
N ALA A 244 -35.41 -17.22 -7.59
CA ALA A 244 -36.44 -16.48 -6.88
C ALA A 244 -35.89 -15.74 -5.66
N LEU A 245 -35.00 -16.37 -4.86
CA LEU A 245 -34.35 -15.74 -3.74
C LEU A 245 -33.49 -14.57 -4.21
N GLN A 246 -32.68 -14.76 -5.25
CA GLN A 246 -31.84 -13.71 -5.81
C GLN A 246 -32.64 -12.50 -6.25
N SER A 247 -33.64 -12.70 -7.13
CA SER A 247 -34.47 -11.59 -7.62
C SER A 247 -35.26 -10.88 -6.51
N LEU A 248 -35.75 -11.61 -5.53
CA LEU A 248 -36.65 -11.06 -4.51
C LEU A 248 -35.89 -10.47 -3.30
N VAL A 249 -34.75 -11.05 -2.90
CA VAL A 249 -33.98 -10.61 -1.73
C VAL A 249 -32.92 -9.57 -2.11
N GLU A 250 -32.08 -9.87 -3.09
CA GLU A 250 -31.09 -8.91 -3.61
C GLU A 250 -31.74 -7.80 -4.42
N GLY A 251 -32.72 -8.18 -5.21
CA GLY A 251 -33.44 -7.31 -6.12
C GLY A 251 -33.04 -7.49 -7.57
N GLU A 252 -33.94 -7.09 -8.44
CA GLU A 252 -33.75 -7.14 -9.89
C GLU A 252 -33.71 -5.72 -10.47
N HIS A 253 -32.65 -5.41 -11.22
CA HIS A 253 -32.54 -4.17 -11.98
C HIS A 253 -33.44 -4.23 -13.22
N VAL A 254 -34.65 -3.66 -13.13
CA VAL A 254 -35.64 -3.75 -14.19
C VAL A 254 -35.54 -2.65 -15.25
N ALA A 255 -35.00 -1.49 -14.89
CA ALA A 255 -34.84 -0.35 -15.82
C ALA A 255 -33.82 0.66 -15.27
N GLN A 256 -33.48 1.65 -16.13
CA GLN A 256 -32.77 2.87 -15.71
C GLN A 256 -33.67 4.09 -15.99
N ILE A 257 -33.81 4.93 -14.98
CA ILE A 257 -34.48 6.22 -15.10
C ILE A 257 -33.41 7.27 -15.38
N VAL A 258 -33.58 8.03 -16.49
CA VAL A 258 -32.65 9.08 -16.90
C VAL A 258 -33.29 10.44 -16.64
N GLU A 259 -32.70 11.24 -15.78
CA GLU A 259 -33.12 12.60 -15.48
C GLU A 259 -31.98 13.58 -15.79
N GLY A 260 -32.00 14.21 -16.93
CA GLY A 260 -30.92 15.06 -17.39
C GLY A 260 -29.60 14.28 -17.52
N ASN A 261 -28.57 14.63 -16.74
CA ASN A 261 -27.28 13.97 -16.73
C ASN A 261 -27.18 12.85 -15.69
N ARG A 262 -28.25 12.57 -14.95
CA ARG A 262 -28.27 11.57 -13.88
C ARG A 262 -28.98 10.30 -14.36
N ARG A 263 -28.44 9.16 -13.97
CA ARG A 263 -29.02 7.84 -14.22
C ARG A 263 -29.28 7.16 -12.89
N PHE A 264 -30.53 6.71 -12.70
CA PHE A 264 -30.95 5.98 -11.50
C PHE A 264 -31.36 4.57 -11.90
N ALA A 265 -30.80 3.57 -11.23
CA ALA A 265 -31.26 2.20 -11.43
C ALA A 265 -32.61 1.98 -10.74
N LEU A 266 -33.57 1.43 -11.47
CA LEU A 266 -34.84 0.99 -10.89
C LEU A 266 -34.67 -0.45 -10.43
N LEU A 267 -34.63 -0.62 -9.09
CA LEU A 267 -34.49 -1.91 -8.41
C LEU A 267 -35.83 -2.34 -7.83
N VAL A 268 -36.25 -3.55 -8.15
CA VAL A 268 -37.45 -4.18 -7.56
C VAL A 268 -37.01 -5.29 -6.63
N ARG A 269 -37.36 -5.18 -5.34
CA ARG A 269 -37.05 -6.19 -4.33
C ARG A 269 -38.11 -6.26 -3.25
N LEU A 270 -38.09 -7.29 -2.42
CA LEU A 270 -38.95 -7.40 -1.26
C LEU A 270 -38.71 -6.25 -0.25
N PRO A 271 -39.77 -5.81 0.45
CA PRO A 271 -39.61 -4.87 1.54
C PRO A 271 -38.79 -5.51 2.69
N GLU A 272 -38.20 -4.68 3.53
CA GLU A 272 -37.22 -5.12 4.54
C GLU A 272 -37.79 -6.13 5.53
N ASN A 273 -39.02 -5.94 5.95
CA ASN A 273 -39.75 -6.87 6.86
C ASN A 273 -39.99 -8.25 6.24
N ALA A 274 -40.06 -8.36 4.92
CA ALA A 274 -40.24 -9.65 4.25
C ALA A 274 -38.90 -10.37 3.97
N ARG A 275 -37.77 -9.71 4.26
CA ARG A 275 -36.43 -10.29 4.14
C ARG A 275 -35.87 -10.84 5.46
N SER A 276 -36.67 -10.81 6.54
CA SER A 276 -36.36 -11.50 7.79
C SER A 276 -36.49 -13.03 7.61
N PRO A 277 -35.89 -13.85 8.48
CA PRO A 277 -36.04 -15.32 8.42
C PRO A 277 -37.49 -15.79 8.32
N GLU A 278 -38.37 -15.19 9.12
CA GLU A 278 -39.81 -15.51 9.11
C GLU A 278 -40.51 -15.04 7.82
N GLY A 279 -40.09 -13.87 7.32
CA GLY A 279 -40.59 -13.30 6.05
C GLY A 279 -40.18 -14.17 4.87
N LEU A 280 -38.93 -14.61 4.82
CA LEU A 280 -38.40 -15.51 3.79
C LEU A 280 -39.10 -16.88 3.84
N GLY A 281 -39.39 -17.40 5.05
CA GLY A 281 -40.13 -18.68 5.21
C GLY A 281 -41.50 -18.67 4.59
N ARG A 282 -42.18 -17.52 4.56
CA ARG A 282 -43.50 -17.30 3.95
C ARG A 282 -43.46 -17.00 2.45
N LEU A 283 -42.27 -16.78 1.88
CA LEU A 283 -42.13 -16.51 0.46
C LEU A 283 -42.70 -17.64 -0.37
N LEU A 284 -43.57 -17.29 -1.32
CA LEU A 284 -44.21 -18.28 -2.15
C LEU A 284 -43.36 -18.65 -3.36
N ILE A 285 -43.00 -19.91 -3.48
CA ILE A 285 -42.27 -20.47 -4.63
C ILE A 285 -43.29 -21.16 -5.57
N GLU A 286 -43.16 -20.89 -6.85
CA GLU A 286 -44.01 -21.51 -7.89
C GLU A 286 -43.58 -22.96 -8.14
N THR A 287 -44.54 -23.85 -8.08
CA THR A 287 -44.40 -25.28 -8.38
C THR A 287 -45.39 -25.67 -9.51
N PRO A 288 -45.21 -26.81 -10.14
CA PRO A 288 -46.18 -27.28 -11.18
C PRO A 288 -47.61 -27.46 -10.65
N THR A 289 -47.76 -27.65 -9.34
CA THR A 289 -49.08 -27.91 -8.72
C THR A 289 -49.65 -26.70 -7.99
N GLY A 290 -48.98 -25.54 -8.03
CA GLY A 290 -49.41 -24.32 -7.32
C GLY A 290 -48.27 -23.62 -6.62
N ARG A 291 -48.55 -22.70 -5.69
CA ARG A 291 -47.55 -21.96 -4.90
C ARG A 291 -47.38 -22.56 -3.52
N VAL A 292 -46.16 -22.80 -3.10
CA VAL A 292 -45.83 -23.32 -1.76
C VAL A 292 -44.88 -22.35 -1.04
N PRO A 293 -44.99 -22.26 0.32
CA PRO A 293 -44.03 -21.48 1.09
C PRO A 293 -42.61 -22.04 0.98
N LEU A 294 -41.61 -21.16 0.95
CA LEU A 294 -40.18 -21.54 0.90
C LEU A 294 -39.80 -22.49 2.05
N SER A 295 -40.38 -22.31 3.24
CA SER A 295 -40.17 -23.19 4.39
C SER A 295 -40.54 -24.68 4.16
N ARG A 296 -41.26 -24.99 3.05
CA ARG A 296 -41.57 -26.39 2.67
C ARG A 296 -40.45 -27.04 1.86
N VAL A 297 -39.56 -26.25 1.28
CA VAL A 297 -38.47 -26.69 0.37
C VAL A 297 -37.10 -26.22 0.84
N ALA A 298 -37.03 -25.48 1.95
CA ALA A 298 -35.76 -25.01 2.52
C ALA A 298 -35.86 -24.80 4.02
N GLY A 299 -34.80 -25.14 4.75
CA GLY A 299 -34.58 -24.71 6.12
C GLY A 299 -34.00 -23.29 6.13
N ILE A 300 -34.56 -22.44 6.99
CA ILE A 300 -34.14 -21.04 7.14
C ILE A 300 -33.75 -20.86 8.59
N GLU A 301 -32.49 -20.50 8.80
CA GLU A 301 -31.87 -20.40 10.13
C GLU A 301 -31.13 -19.07 10.25
N ASP A 302 -31.26 -18.43 11.41
CA ASP A 302 -30.31 -17.40 11.81
C ASP A 302 -28.98 -18.07 12.13
N SER A 303 -27.93 -17.56 11.57
CA SER A 303 -26.58 -18.10 11.71
C SER A 303 -25.58 -16.96 11.82
N ASP A 304 -24.49 -17.21 12.50
CA ASP A 304 -23.33 -16.35 12.42
C ASP A 304 -22.33 -16.95 11.42
N GLY A 305 -21.78 -16.12 10.59
CA GLY A 305 -20.78 -16.54 9.62
C GLY A 305 -19.67 -15.52 9.46
N PRO A 306 -18.50 -15.92 8.96
CA PRO A 306 -17.43 -14.97 8.69
C PRO A 306 -17.89 -13.92 7.66
N ASN A 307 -17.68 -12.65 7.99
CA ASN A 307 -18.00 -11.55 7.08
C ASN A 307 -17.19 -11.60 5.78
N GLN A 308 -15.98 -12.14 5.86
CA GLN A 308 -15.05 -12.27 4.74
C GLN A 308 -14.08 -13.43 4.97
N VAL A 309 -13.72 -14.14 3.93
CA VAL A 309 -12.66 -15.15 3.92
C VAL A 309 -11.64 -14.76 2.87
N SER A 310 -10.54 -14.20 3.31
CA SER A 310 -9.45 -13.76 2.43
C SER A 310 -8.57 -14.94 2.01
N ARG A 311 -8.18 -14.94 0.72
CA ARG A 311 -7.29 -15.96 0.15
C ARG A 311 -6.20 -15.29 -0.70
N ASP A 312 -5.01 -15.90 -0.67
CA ASP A 312 -3.92 -15.65 -1.62
C ASP A 312 -3.50 -16.99 -2.22
N ASP A 313 -3.42 -17.09 -3.52
CA ASP A 313 -3.08 -18.34 -4.25
C ASP A 313 -3.92 -19.54 -3.79
N GLY A 314 -5.22 -19.31 -3.56
CA GLY A 314 -6.18 -20.32 -3.12
C GLY A 314 -6.12 -20.68 -1.62
N LYS A 315 -5.07 -20.31 -0.89
CA LYS A 315 -4.92 -20.57 0.54
C LYS A 315 -5.60 -19.49 1.37
N ARG A 316 -6.30 -19.90 2.44
CA ARG A 316 -6.89 -18.95 3.38
C ARG A 316 -5.78 -18.20 4.12
N ARG A 317 -6.01 -16.91 4.36
CA ARG A 317 -5.09 -16.07 5.12
C ARG A 317 -5.81 -15.08 6.01
N ILE A 318 -5.09 -14.61 7.01
CA ILE A 318 -5.40 -13.41 7.78
C ILE A 318 -4.21 -12.46 7.73
N VAL A 319 -4.45 -11.16 7.71
CA VAL A 319 -3.40 -10.14 7.61
C VAL A 319 -3.34 -9.31 8.86
N LEU A 320 -2.11 -9.10 9.34
CA LEU A 320 -1.80 -8.00 10.25
C LEU A 320 -1.20 -6.88 9.40
N SER A 321 -1.85 -5.74 9.43
CA SER A 321 -1.40 -4.52 8.77
C SER A 321 -0.78 -3.56 9.75
N ALA A 322 0.25 -2.83 9.33
CA ALA A 322 0.88 -1.80 10.14
C ALA A 322 1.56 -0.74 9.27
N ASN A 323 1.75 0.43 9.86
CA ASN A 323 2.52 1.53 9.29
C ASN A 323 3.75 1.81 10.15
N VAL A 324 4.69 2.58 9.59
CA VAL A 324 5.91 2.98 10.29
C VAL A 324 5.93 4.48 10.49
N GLN A 325 6.32 4.92 11.68
CA GLN A 325 6.48 6.33 12.01
C GLN A 325 7.73 6.56 12.86
N GLY A 326 8.52 7.57 12.50
CA GLY A 326 9.70 7.99 13.27
C GLY A 326 10.93 7.09 13.19
N ARG A 327 10.89 6.00 12.37
CA ARG A 327 12.02 5.10 12.09
C ARG A 327 12.07 4.70 10.61
N ALA A 328 13.18 4.14 10.17
CA ALA A 328 13.26 3.58 8.83
C ALA A 328 12.42 2.30 8.71
N LEU A 329 11.77 2.11 7.56
CA LEU A 329 10.96 0.91 7.29
C LEU A 329 11.79 -0.38 7.41
N SER A 330 13.03 -0.37 6.90
CA SER A 330 13.96 -1.50 6.97
C SER A 330 14.24 -1.97 8.39
N ASP A 331 14.42 -1.02 9.33
CA ASP A 331 14.76 -1.33 10.72
C ASP A 331 13.57 -1.97 11.44
N VAL A 332 12.37 -1.42 11.21
CA VAL A 332 11.13 -1.96 11.79
C VAL A 332 10.83 -3.35 11.22
N VAL A 333 11.05 -3.56 9.92
CA VAL A 333 10.90 -4.89 9.27
C VAL A 333 11.91 -5.89 9.82
N ALA A 334 13.15 -5.48 10.11
CA ALA A 334 14.14 -6.36 10.73
C ALA A 334 13.69 -6.82 12.13
N ASP A 335 13.17 -5.90 12.96
CA ASP A 335 12.59 -6.23 14.27
C ASP A 335 11.40 -7.19 14.12
N ILE A 336 10.50 -6.95 13.16
CA ILE A 336 9.36 -7.84 12.88
C ILE A 336 9.84 -9.23 12.47
N ARG A 337 10.83 -9.34 11.57
CA ARG A 337 11.42 -10.63 11.16
C ARG A 337 11.97 -11.41 12.35
N GLN A 338 12.60 -10.73 13.29
CA GLN A 338 13.11 -11.36 14.50
C GLN A 338 11.96 -11.89 15.38
N VAL A 339 10.90 -11.13 15.59
CA VAL A 339 9.71 -11.56 16.34
C VAL A 339 9.02 -12.73 15.66
N VAL A 340 8.78 -12.63 14.35
CA VAL A 340 8.13 -13.68 13.54
C VAL A 340 8.93 -14.99 13.56
N GLY A 341 10.28 -14.91 13.48
CA GLY A 341 11.16 -16.08 13.54
C GLY A 341 11.09 -16.86 14.87
N GLN A 342 10.58 -16.24 15.94
CA GLN A 342 10.38 -16.88 17.24
C GLN A 342 8.98 -17.47 17.45
N VAL A 343 8.07 -17.26 16.48
CA VAL A 343 6.69 -17.77 16.57
C VAL A 343 6.66 -19.22 16.11
N LYS A 344 6.13 -20.08 16.96
CA LYS A 344 5.84 -21.48 16.60
C LYS A 344 4.39 -21.59 16.20
N LEU A 345 4.15 -21.86 14.93
CA LEU A 345 2.84 -22.06 14.37
C LEU A 345 2.45 -23.56 14.38
N PRO A 346 1.15 -23.88 14.37
CA PRO A 346 0.68 -25.23 14.14
C PRO A 346 1.13 -25.80 12.79
N GLU A 347 1.08 -27.11 12.63
CA GLU A 347 1.44 -27.76 11.37
C GLU A 347 0.50 -27.29 10.23
N GLY A 348 1.06 -27.00 9.07
CA GLY A 348 0.35 -26.47 7.92
C GLY A 348 0.18 -24.94 7.90
N TYR A 349 0.54 -24.24 9.01
CA TYR A 349 0.47 -22.79 9.09
C TYR A 349 1.84 -22.16 8.82
N PHE A 350 1.86 -21.03 8.12
CA PHE A 350 3.09 -20.29 7.86
C PHE A 350 2.84 -18.78 7.76
N ILE A 351 3.90 -18.00 7.96
CA ILE A 351 3.84 -16.54 7.87
C ILE A 351 4.66 -16.10 6.65
N THR A 352 4.11 -15.12 5.92
CA THR A 352 4.85 -14.36 4.92
C THR A 352 4.78 -12.88 5.25
N LEU A 353 5.87 -12.20 4.97
CA LEU A 353 5.93 -10.75 5.09
C LEU A 353 5.75 -10.14 3.71
N GLY A 354 4.85 -9.18 3.60
CA GLY A 354 4.54 -8.42 2.39
C GLY A 354 4.47 -6.92 2.68
N GLY A 355 4.31 -6.13 1.64
CA GLY A 355 4.21 -4.69 1.74
C GLY A 355 5.27 -3.98 0.92
N GLN A 356 5.43 -2.69 1.14
CA GLN A 356 6.39 -1.85 0.40
C GLN A 356 7.83 -2.37 0.48
N PHE A 357 8.24 -2.94 1.62
CA PHE A 357 9.61 -3.42 1.79
C PHE A 357 9.94 -4.60 0.86
N GLN A 358 8.98 -5.49 0.59
CA GLN A 358 9.18 -6.61 -0.33
C GLN A 358 9.38 -6.09 -1.75
N ALA A 359 8.53 -5.17 -2.19
CA ALA A 359 8.68 -4.52 -3.49
C ALA A 359 10.04 -3.80 -3.60
N GLN A 360 10.52 -3.20 -2.51
CA GLN A 360 11.84 -2.58 -2.45
C GLN A 360 12.97 -3.61 -2.56
N GLU A 361 12.91 -4.73 -1.83
CA GLU A 361 13.90 -5.81 -1.93
C GLU A 361 13.97 -6.38 -3.35
N ASP A 362 12.81 -6.66 -3.96
CA ASP A 362 12.70 -7.20 -5.31
C ASP A 362 13.22 -6.20 -6.35
N ALA A 363 12.83 -4.93 -6.25
CA ALA A 363 13.33 -3.86 -7.11
C ALA A 363 14.84 -3.67 -6.95
N SER A 364 15.35 -3.63 -5.72
CA SER A 364 16.79 -3.47 -5.46
C SER A 364 17.60 -4.63 -6.01
N ARG A 365 17.09 -5.87 -5.90
CA ARG A 365 17.73 -7.04 -6.49
C ARG A 365 17.74 -6.98 -8.02
N LEU A 366 16.62 -6.60 -8.64
CA LEU A 366 16.51 -6.44 -10.09
C LEU A 366 17.46 -5.35 -10.60
N VAL A 367 17.46 -4.17 -9.95
CA VAL A 367 18.34 -3.05 -10.26
C VAL A 367 19.80 -3.49 -10.12
N GLY A 368 20.16 -4.23 -9.08
CA GLY A 368 21.51 -4.78 -8.89
C GLY A 368 21.95 -5.71 -10.03
N LEU A 369 21.07 -6.62 -10.46
CA LEU A 369 21.35 -7.52 -11.60
C LEU A 369 21.52 -6.75 -12.91
N LEU A 370 20.63 -5.79 -13.18
CA LEU A 370 20.69 -4.93 -14.37
C LEU A 370 21.95 -4.06 -14.36
N SER A 371 22.39 -3.58 -13.20
CA SER A 371 23.64 -2.82 -13.04
C SER A 371 24.86 -3.65 -13.45
N ILE A 372 24.93 -4.89 -12.98
CA ILE A 372 26.01 -5.82 -13.35
C ILE A 372 25.99 -6.08 -14.86
N ALA A 373 24.81 -6.35 -15.44
CA ALA A 373 24.67 -6.55 -16.88
C ALA A 373 25.09 -5.31 -17.68
N SER A 374 24.72 -4.10 -17.23
CA SER A 374 25.11 -2.82 -17.83
C SER A 374 26.62 -2.61 -17.78
N LEU A 375 27.26 -2.88 -16.62
CA LEU A 375 28.72 -2.79 -16.48
C LEU A 375 29.45 -3.78 -17.39
N LEU A 376 28.96 -4.99 -17.53
CA LEU A 376 29.52 -5.98 -18.46
C LEU A 376 29.40 -5.53 -19.91
N LEU A 377 28.22 -5.03 -20.30
CA LEU A 377 28.00 -4.50 -21.66
C LEU A 377 28.92 -3.30 -21.93
N MET A 378 29.04 -2.38 -20.98
CA MET A 378 29.94 -1.24 -21.08
C MET A 378 31.40 -1.69 -21.24
N PHE A 379 31.82 -2.70 -20.47
CA PHE A 379 33.16 -3.29 -20.64
C PHE A 379 33.37 -3.88 -22.04
N VAL A 380 32.41 -4.62 -22.58
CA VAL A 380 32.50 -5.21 -23.93
C VAL A 380 32.62 -4.12 -25.01
N VAL A 381 31.81 -3.05 -24.91
CA VAL A 381 31.86 -1.92 -25.84
C VAL A 381 33.21 -1.22 -25.77
N LEU A 382 33.71 -0.92 -24.57
CA LEU A 382 35.00 -0.30 -24.35
C LEU A 382 36.15 -1.19 -24.84
N TYR A 383 36.10 -2.49 -24.56
CA TYR A 383 37.08 -3.44 -25.06
C TYR A 383 37.05 -3.54 -26.58
N GLY A 384 35.87 -3.55 -27.19
CA GLY A 384 35.72 -3.49 -28.65
C GLY A 384 36.39 -2.26 -29.26
N ARG A 385 36.29 -1.13 -28.56
CA ARG A 385 36.89 0.17 -29.01
C ARG A 385 38.40 0.26 -28.80
N TYR A 386 38.88 -0.12 -27.62
CA TYR A 386 40.28 0.07 -27.21
C TYR A 386 41.18 -1.12 -27.48
N LYS A 387 40.61 -2.33 -27.67
CA LYS A 387 41.32 -3.62 -27.80
C LYS A 387 42.31 -3.87 -26.67
N SER A 388 42.09 -3.27 -25.50
CA SER A 388 42.96 -3.36 -24.33
C SER A 388 42.11 -3.45 -23.07
N THR A 389 42.24 -4.53 -22.32
CA THR A 389 41.57 -4.75 -21.04
C THR A 389 41.94 -3.68 -20.02
N THR A 390 43.24 -3.33 -19.96
CA THR A 390 43.73 -2.33 -19.02
C THR A 390 43.11 -0.95 -19.26
N LEU A 391 43.08 -0.50 -20.54
CA LEU A 391 42.45 0.79 -20.87
C LEU A 391 40.96 0.80 -20.59
N SER A 392 40.25 -0.30 -20.91
CA SER A 392 38.81 -0.42 -20.62
C SER A 392 38.54 -0.36 -19.12
N LEU A 393 39.33 -1.07 -18.31
CA LEU A 393 39.19 -1.03 -16.85
C LEU A 393 39.56 0.34 -16.25
N MET A 394 40.55 1.02 -16.80
CA MET A 394 40.91 2.39 -16.37
C MET A 394 39.75 3.37 -16.61
N VAL A 395 39.07 3.28 -17.74
CA VAL A 395 37.89 4.11 -18.02
C VAL A 395 36.77 3.77 -17.05
N MET A 396 36.51 2.49 -16.83
CA MET A 396 35.48 2.05 -15.90
C MET A 396 35.77 2.39 -14.44
N ALA A 397 37.03 2.57 -14.05
CA ALA A 397 37.43 2.99 -12.70
C ALA A 397 36.86 4.37 -12.29
N ASN A 398 36.40 5.16 -13.25
CA ASN A 398 35.70 6.41 -12.95
C ASN A 398 34.31 6.20 -12.37
N ILE A 399 33.66 5.05 -12.62
CA ILE A 399 32.31 4.76 -12.13
C ILE A 399 32.27 4.74 -10.60
N PRO A 400 33.09 3.93 -9.89
CA PRO A 400 33.10 3.94 -8.42
C PRO A 400 33.50 5.31 -7.84
N LEU A 401 34.33 6.08 -8.52
CA LEU A 401 34.66 7.44 -8.10
C LEU A 401 33.47 8.40 -8.24
N ALA A 402 32.65 8.26 -9.28
CA ALA A 402 31.42 9.05 -9.44
C ALA A 402 30.40 8.71 -8.35
N LEU A 403 30.30 7.42 -7.96
CA LEU A 403 29.43 6.98 -6.86
C LEU A 403 29.78 7.62 -5.50
N VAL A 404 31.05 7.96 -5.25
CA VAL A 404 31.44 8.71 -4.04
C VAL A 404 30.70 10.04 -3.97
N GLY A 405 30.62 10.77 -5.10
CA GLY A 405 29.87 12.01 -5.18
C GLY A 405 28.38 11.83 -4.95
N ALA A 406 27.79 10.78 -5.50
CA ALA A 406 26.38 10.45 -5.33
C ALA A 406 26.03 10.12 -3.86
N VAL A 407 26.86 9.29 -3.20
CA VAL A 407 26.71 8.94 -1.77
C VAL A 407 26.86 10.18 -0.89
N PHE A 408 27.85 11.03 -1.18
CA PHE A 408 28.03 12.30 -0.46
C PHE A 408 26.86 13.25 -0.64
N GLY A 409 26.32 13.37 -1.86
CA GLY A 409 25.14 14.17 -2.17
C GLY A 409 23.90 13.68 -1.41
N LEU A 410 23.71 12.35 -1.35
CA LEU A 410 22.63 11.73 -0.60
C LEU A 410 22.77 12.01 0.91
N TRP A 411 23.99 11.91 1.43
CA TRP A 411 24.27 12.23 2.84
C TRP A 411 23.99 13.71 3.16
N LEU A 412 24.43 14.61 2.29
CA LEU A 412 24.24 16.07 2.48
C LEU A 412 22.77 16.48 2.41
N SER A 413 21.97 15.82 1.55
CA SER A 413 20.53 16.09 1.41
C SER A 413 19.68 15.50 2.54
N GLY A 414 20.24 14.57 3.35
CA GLY A 414 19.51 13.88 4.40
C GLY A 414 18.38 12.96 3.88
N GLN A 415 18.38 12.65 2.58
CA GLN A 415 17.36 11.81 1.96
C GLN A 415 17.64 10.31 2.18
N PRO A 416 16.61 9.49 2.33
CA PRO A 416 16.77 8.05 2.40
C PRO A 416 17.19 7.46 1.05
N LEU A 417 17.87 6.32 1.09
CA LEU A 417 18.19 5.55 -0.10
C LEU A 417 16.90 4.90 -0.63
N SER A 418 16.35 5.44 -1.70
CA SER A 418 15.16 4.94 -2.40
C SER A 418 15.55 4.16 -3.67
N VAL A 419 14.58 3.44 -4.24
CA VAL A 419 14.77 2.78 -5.55
C VAL A 419 15.13 3.81 -6.62
N ASP A 420 14.52 5.00 -6.59
CA ASP A 420 14.84 6.09 -7.52
C ASP A 420 16.29 6.58 -7.37
N ALA A 421 16.79 6.68 -6.12
CA ALA A 421 18.18 7.02 -5.86
C ALA A 421 19.13 5.94 -6.40
N LEU A 422 18.79 4.65 -6.28
CA LEU A 422 19.56 3.55 -6.86
C LEU A 422 19.62 3.63 -8.39
N VAL A 423 18.49 3.93 -9.04
CA VAL A 423 18.46 4.15 -10.49
C VAL A 423 19.30 5.37 -10.89
N GLY A 424 19.27 6.44 -10.07
CA GLY A 424 20.11 7.63 -10.30
C GLY A 424 21.61 7.40 -10.11
N PHE A 425 22.01 6.33 -9.42
CA PHE A 425 23.41 5.94 -9.25
C PHE A 425 23.99 5.16 -10.44
N ILE A 426 23.12 4.60 -11.29
CA ILE A 426 23.46 3.83 -12.50
C ILE A 426 23.54 4.78 -13.70
#